data_c8b9acb6e784aff4f7611e37a7fae168
#
_entry.id   c8b9acb6e784aff4f7611e37a7fae168
#
_cell.length_a   1.000
_cell.length_b   1.000
_cell.length_c   1.000
_cell.angle_alpha   90.00
_cell.angle_beta   90.00
_cell.angle_gamma   90.00
#
_symmetry.space_group_name_H-M   'P 1'
#
loop_
_entity.id
_entity.type
_entity.pdbx_description
1 polymer ?
#
loop_
_entity_poly.entity_id
_entity_poly.type
_entity_poly.pdbx_seq_one_letter_code
_entity_poly.pdbx_strand_id
1 'polypeptide(L)'
;IGRANYEPGWKWSEHVGKATGATHCTVQHVGLVVSGCATAAMADGKITEMRAGDLFYIPSDPHDSWVVGDEPYVSLHFMGASTYAANKA
;
A
#
# COMPACT_ATOMS: atom_id res chain seq x y z
N ILE A 1 -9.12 9.98 -6.37
CA ILE A 1 -8.81 8.56 -6.52
C ILE A 1 -7.42 8.41 -7.12
N GLY A 2 -6.60 7.60 -6.49
CA GLY A 2 -5.26 7.30 -6.99
C GLY A 2 -5.18 5.87 -7.49
N ARG A 3 -4.24 5.61 -8.39
CA ARG A 3 -3.94 4.26 -8.86
C ARG A 3 -2.53 3.89 -8.47
N ALA A 4 -2.37 2.74 -7.84
CA ALA A 4 -1.07 2.18 -7.51
C ALA A 4 -0.78 1.03 -8.47
N ASN A 5 0.46 0.96 -8.94
CA ASN A 5 0.90 -0.09 -9.83
C ASN A 5 2.33 -0.44 -9.43
N TYR A 6 2.51 -1.62 -8.86
CA TYR A 6 3.81 -2.03 -8.34
C TYR A 6 4.21 -3.38 -8.95
N GLU A 7 5.46 -3.46 -9.38
CA GLU A 7 6.01 -4.67 -9.99
C GLU A 7 6.31 -5.74 -8.94
N PRO A 8 6.41 -7.02 -9.35
CA PRO A 8 6.86 -8.06 -8.45
C PRO A 8 8.20 -7.69 -7.81
N GLY A 9 8.31 -7.96 -6.52
CA GLY A 9 9.52 -7.63 -5.77
C GLY A 9 9.49 -6.27 -5.09
N TRP A 10 8.47 -5.46 -5.38
CA TRP A 10 8.36 -4.15 -4.74
C TRP A 10 8.06 -4.30 -3.25
N LYS A 11 8.73 -3.49 -2.44
CA LYS A 11 8.52 -3.44 -1.00
C LYS A 11 8.65 -2.00 -0.55
N TRP A 12 7.65 -1.51 0.18
CA TRP A 12 7.60 -0.08 0.54
C TRP A 12 8.85 0.37 1.30
N SER A 13 9.30 -0.40 2.29
CA SER A 13 10.44 0.00 3.11
C SER A 13 11.73 0.08 2.31
N GLU A 14 11.86 -0.69 1.23
CA GLU A 14 13.06 -0.68 0.40
C GLU A 14 13.00 0.34 -0.73
N HIS A 15 11.84 0.51 -1.34
CA HIS A 15 11.71 1.33 -2.56
C HIS A 15 11.21 2.74 -2.30
N VAL A 16 10.44 2.94 -1.23
CA VAL A 16 9.92 4.25 -0.88
C VAL A 16 10.56 4.74 0.41
N GLY A 17 10.51 3.93 1.46
CA GLY A 17 11.03 4.31 2.76
C GLY A 17 12.49 4.66 2.74
N LYS A 18 13.28 3.90 1.97
CA LYS A 18 14.71 4.15 1.86
C LYS A 18 14.99 5.52 1.26
N ALA A 19 14.21 5.91 0.27
CA ALA A 19 14.37 7.21 -0.40
C ALA A 19 13.95 8.37 0.51
N THR A 20 13.02 8.14 1.44
CA THR A 20 12.52 9.17 2.35
C THR A 20 13.13 9.08 3.74
N GLY A 21 13.91 8.03 4.02
CA GLY A 21 14.50 7.81 5.33
C GLY A 21 13.53 7.19 6.33
N ALA A 22 12.39 6.69 5.90
CA ALA A 22 11.39 6.10 6.77
C ALA A 22 11.44 4.57 6.71
N THR A 23 11.12 3.90 7.80
CA THR A 23 11.08 2.44 7.86
C THR A 23 9.65 1.92 7.66
N HIS A 24 8.65 2.75 7.90
CA HIS A 24 7.24 2.37 7.78
C HIS A 24 6.43 3.49 7.17
N CYS A 25 5.38 3.10 6.46
CA CYS A 25 4.40 4.04 5.95
C CYS A 25 3.40 4.38 7.05
N THR A 26 2.99 5.62 7.15
CA THR A 26 2.02 6.07 8.15
C THR A 26 0.81 6.71 7.49
N VAL A 27 0.57 6.44 6.22
CA VAL A 27 -0.56 6.96 5.48
C VAL A 27 -1.70 5.96 5.53
N GLN A 28 -2.89 6.45 5.84
CA GLN A 28 -4.11 5.65 5.81
C GLN A 28 -4.53 5.39 4.37
N HIS A 29 -4.95 4.16 4.08
CA HIS A 29 -5.39 3.78 2.74
C HIS A 29 -6.74 3.08 2.78
N VAL A 30 -7.61 3.44 1.87
CA VAL A 30 -8.85 2.68 1.58
C VAL A 30 -8.89 2.49 0.07
N GLY A 31 -9.07 1.27 -0.36
CA GLY A 31 -9.03 1.01 -1.79
C GLY A 31 -9.56 -0.35 -2.21
N LEU A 32 -9.42 -0.60 -3.51
CA LEU A 32 -9.85 -1.86 -4.13
C LEU A 32 -8.69 -2.42 -4.94
N VAL A 33 -8.38 -3.69 -4.75
CA VAL A 33 -7.36 -4.37 -5.54
C VAL A 33 -7.96 -4.76 -6.89
N VAL A 34 -7.31 -4.33 -7.96
CA VAL A 34 -7.74 -4.63 -9.33
C VAL A 34 -7.09 -5.93 -9.80
N SER A 35 -5.80 -6.09 -9.57
CA SER A 35 -5.08 -7.30 -9.97
C SER A 35 -3.86 -7.51 -9.09
N GLY A 36 -3.37 -8.75 -9.07
CA GLY A 36 -2.21 -9.12 -8.28
C GLY A 36 -2.53 -9.34 -6.81
N CYS A 37 -1.49 -9.42 -6.02
CA CYS A 37 -1.61 -9.65 -4.58
C CYS A 37 -0.51 -8.88 -3.85
N ALA A 38 -0.84 -8.31 -2.73
CA ALA A 38 0.15 -7.65 -1.87
C ALA A 38 -0.16 -7.96 -0.41
N THR A 39 0.83 -7.77 0.44
CA THR A 39 0.68 -7.93 1.88
C THR A 39 0.99 -6.61 2.55
N ALA A 40 0.19 -6.24 3.53
CA ALA A 40 0.49 -5.13 4.42
C ALA A 40 0.78 -5.69 5.81
N ALA A 41 1.92 -5.31 6.37
CA ALA A 41 2.34 -5.77 7.69
C ALA A 41 2.39 -4.58 8.63
N MET A 42 1.52 -4.59 9.63
CA MET A 42 1.51 -3.54 10.64
C MET A 42 2.67 -3.74 11.61
N ALA A 43 3.15 -2.64 12.18
CA ALA A 43 4.26 -2.69 13.12
C ALA A 43 3.93 -3.52 14.38
N ASP A 44 2.65 -3.67 14.69
CA ASP A 44 2.20 -4.45 15.84
C ASP A 44 2.11 -5.95 15.53
N GLY A 45 2.44 -6.37 14.31
CA GLY A 45 2.44 -7.77 13.90
C GLY A 45 1.23 -8.22 13.11
N LYS A 46 0.24 -7.39 12.94
CA LYS A 46 -0.94 -7.75 12.13
C LYS A 46 -0.59 -7.79 10.65
N ILE A 47 -1.05 -8.83 9.97
CA ILE A 47 -0.79 -9.04 8.55
C ILE A 47 -2.12 -9.03 7.81
N THR A 48 -2.19 -8.28 6.73
CA THR A 48 -3.36 -8.22 5.87
C THR A 48 -2.94 -8.55 4.44
N GLU A 49 -3.58 -9.55 3.84
CA GLU A 49 -3.39 -9.86 2.42
C GLU A 49 -4.44 -9.13 1.61
N MET A 50 -4.00 -8.54 0.50
CA MET A 50 -4.86 -7.78 -0.40
C MET A 50 -4.79 -8.43 -1.77
N ARG A 51 -5.90 -9.02 -2.21
CA ARG A 51 -5.99 -9.78 -3.46
C ARG A 51 -6.99 -9.14 -4.39
N ALA A 52 -6.89 -9.48 -5.67
CA ALA A 52 -7.80 -8.95 -6.68
C ALA A 52 -9.26 -9.12 -6.26
N GLY A 53 -10.01 -8.03 -6.30
CA GLY A 53 -11.40 -8.00 -5.88
C GLY A 53 -11.62 -7.58 -4.45
N ASP A 54 -10.57 -7.49 -3.64
CA ASP A 54 -10.71 -7.10 -2.23
C ASP A 54 -10.79 -5.60 -2.07
N LEU A 55 -11.71 -5.17 -1.23
CA LEU A 55 -11.68 -3.82 -0.66
C LEU A 55 -10.81 -3.88 0.58
N PHE A 56 -9.90 -2.92 0.73
CA PHE A 56 -9.00 -2.93 1.87
C PHE A 56 -9.02 -1.61 2.62
N TYR A 57 -8.71 -1.70 3.90
CA TYR A 57 -8.50 -0.55 4.75
C TYR A 57 -7.21 -0.76 5.54
N ILE A 58 -6.26 0.16 5.38
CA ILE A 58 -5.01 0.16 6.12
C ILE A 58 -4.98 1.43 6.96
N PRO A 59 -5.02 1.33 8.28
CA PRO A 59 -4.98 2.52 9.13
C PRO A 59 -3.63 3.24 9.05
N SER A 60 -3.58 4.44 9.59
CA SER A 60 -2.36 5.25 9.58
C SER A 60 -1.28 4.77 10.53
N ASP A 61 -1.54 3.71 11.29
CA ASP A 61 -0.52 3.10 12.14
C ASP A 61 0.67 2.64 11.28
N PRO A 62 1.89 2.66 11.82
CA PRO A 62 3.06 2.30 11.02
C PRO A 62 2.93 0.90 10.41
N HIS A 63 3.21 0.81 9.11
CA HIS A 63 3.11 -0.45 8.37
C HIS A 63 4.08 -0.48 7.21
N ASP A 64 4.38 -1.69 6.75
CA ASP A 64 5.14 -1.94 5.53
C ASP A 64 4.23 -2.72 4.59
N SER A 65 4.59 -2.80 3.32
CA SER A 65 3.84 -3.57 2.36
C SER A 65 4.75 -4.05 1.25
N TRP A 66 4.38 -5.16 0.62
CA TRP A 66 5.15 -5.71 -0.49
C TRP A 66 4.24 -6.51 -1.41
N VAL A 67 4.70 -6.64 -2.66
CA VAL A 67 4.00 -7.41 -3.68
C VAL A 67 4.34 -8.89 -3.51
N VAL A 68 3.32 -9.73 -3.62
CA VAL A 68 3.46 -11.19 -3.50
C VAL A 68 3.24 -11.81 -4.87
N GLY A 69 4.08 -12.77 -5.23
CA GLY A 69 3.92 -13.52 -6.48
C GLY A 69 4.61 -12.85 -7.66
N ASP A 70 4.25 -13.29 -8.85
CA ASP A 70 4.91 -12.93 -10.10
C ASP A 70 4.17 -11.88 -10.91
N GLU A 71 3.01 -11.46 -10.46
CA GLU A 71 2.18 -10.51 -11.20
C GLU A 71 2.31 -9.12 -10.61
N PRO A 72 2.23 -8.07 -11.44
CA PRO A 72 2.16 -6.72 -10.91
C PRO A 72 0.90 -6.54 -10.05
N TYR A 73 1.03 -5.74 -9.01
CA TYR A 73 -0.07 -5.41 -8.12
C TYR A 73 -0.66 -4.07 -8.57
N VAL A 74 -1.97 -4.03 -8.80
CA VAL A 74 -2.66 -2.82 -9.19
C VAL A 74 -3.84 -2.59 -8.24
N SER A 75 -3.94 -1.40 -7.69
CA SER A 75 -5.06 -1.04 -6.83
C SER A 75 -5.52 0.39 -7.09
N LEU A 76 -6.77 0.65 -6.75
CA LEU A 76 -7.35 1.99 -6.75
C LEU A 76 -7.50 2.43 -5.31
N HIS A 77 -7.06 3.64 -5.01
CA HIS A 77 -7.10 4.19 -3.66
C HIS A 77 -8.13 5.31 -3.62
N PHE A 78 -9.07 5.20 -2.70
CA PHE A 78 -10.11 6.21 -2.48
C PHE A 78 -9.71 7.17 -1.36
N MET A 79 -8.86 6.70 -0.46
CA MET A 79 -8.23 7.51 0.57
C MET A 79 -6.74 7.23 0.56
N GLY A 80 -5.96 8.18 1.02
CA GLY A 80 -4.52 8.10 0.92
C GLY A 80 -4.02 8.83 -0.30
N ALA A 81 -4.71 8.70 -1.45
CA ALA A 81 -4.34 9.42 -2.67
C ALA A 81 -4.45 10.93 -2.48
N SER A 82 -5.50 11.38 -1.82
CA SER A 82 -5.66 12.80 -1.54
C SER A 82 -4.56 13.34 -0.62
N THR A 83 -4.04 12.48 0.24
CA THR A 83 -2.92 12.85 1.09
C THR A 83 -1.67 13.08 0.27
N TYR A 84 -1.45 12.25 -0.74
CA TYR A 84 -0.32 12.44 -1.64
C TYR A 84 -0.47 13.74 -2.43
N ALA A 85 -1.68 14.07 -2.80
CA ALA A 85 -1.94 15.27 -3.55
C ALA A 85 -1.87 16.51 -2.66
N ALA A 86 -1.71 16.31 -1.44
CA ALA A 86 -1.61 17.32 -0.43
C ALA A 86 -2.77 18.24 -0.41
N ASN A 87 -3.83 17.75 -0.52
CA ASN A 87 -4.79 18.53 -0.65
C ASN A 87 -5.75 18.54 0.23
N LYS A 88 -5.92 18.89 0.67
CA LYS A 88 -6.79 18.85 1.39
C LYS A 88 -7.92 19.12 1.01
N ALA A 89 -8.25 19.08 0.95
CA ALA A 89 -9.26 19.21 0.76
C ALA A 89 -10.14 19.56 0.89
#